data_b6ad36272f3f7f7c485b94f9ee22a9a1
#
_entry.id   b6ad36272f3f7f7c485b94f9ee22a9a1
#
_cell.length_a   1.000
_cell.length_b   1.000
_cell.length_c   1.000
_cell.angle_alpha   90.00
_cell.angle_beta   90.00
_cell.angle_gamma   90.00
#
_symmetry.space_group_name_H-M   'P 1'
#
loop_
_entity.id
_entity.type
_entity.pdbx_description
1 polymer ?
#
loop_
_entity_poly.entity_id
_entity_poly.type
_entity_poly.pdbx_seq_one_letter_code
_entity_poly.pdbx_strand_id
1 'polypeptide(L)'
;LLGYGADPTPDLTAELDRIQRDRVRRARQMVDLIEAETGVSLDLSVGPGIGRPHIARAVAESSAPYDYAGAFGRLIGGEGPCYVPREITDAETGIALLRESCGLVSLAHPFRYRDPEAALEICAELDAVERYYAYDHPMDPAPVEHAIERYDLLPTGGSDAHDQRLGVAGLDSADWERVASRLPGAER
;
A
#
# COMPACT_ATOMS: atom_id res chain seq x y z
N LEU A 1 0.34 4.14 4.62
CA LEU A 1 1.20 5.29 4.98
C LEU A 1 2.41 5.35 4.06
N LEU A 2 2.93 6.56 3.85
CA LEU A 2 4.16 6.85 3.09
C LEU A 2 5.14 7.57 4.01
N GLY A 3 6.40 7.14 4.04
CA GLY A 3 7.49 7.81 4.74
C GLY A 3 8.43 8.45 3.74
N TYR A 4 8.70 9.73 3.90
CA TYR A 4 9.63 10.49 3.06
C TYR A 4 10.90 10.83 3.83
N GLY A 5 12.06 10.84 3.14
CA GLY A 5 13.35 11.13 3.76
C GLY A 5 13.71 10.09 4.82
N ALA A 6 13.54 8.81 4.48
CA ALA A 6 13.71 7.71 5.41
C ALA A 6 15.19 7.47 5.77
N ASP A 7 15.47 7.35 7.07
CA ASP A 7 16.67 6.80 7.67
C ASP A 7 16.22 5.67 8.63
N PRO A 8 16.11 4.43 8.13
CA PRO A 8 15.42 3.36 8.84
C PRO A 8 16.09 2.99 10.16
N THR A 9 15.35 3.09 11.24
CA THR A 9 15.77 2.57 12.55
C THR A 9 15.79 1.03 12.54
N PRO A 10 16.51 0.39 13.49
CA PRO A 10 16.45 -1.07 13.66
C PRO A 10 15.03 -1.60 13.86
N ASP A 11 14.16 -0.86 14.56
CA ASP A 11 12.80 -1.27 14.86
C ASP A 11 11.91 -1.22 13.61
N LEU A 12 12.01 -0.17 12.78
CA LEU A 12 11.33 -0.12 11.50
C LEU A 12 11.81 -1.24 10.57
N THR A 13 13.13 -1.47 10.52
CA THR A 13 13.71 -2.55 9.71
C THR A 13 13.19 -3.92 10.14
N ALA A 14 13.16 -4.20 11.45
CA ALA A 14 12.65 -5.45 12.00
C ALA A 14 11.16 -5.66 11.68
N GLU A 15 10.36 -4.59 11.73
CA GLU A 15 8.94 -4.64 11.40
C GLU A 15 8.70 -4.86 9.90
N LEU A 16 9.44 -4.18 9.02
CA LEU A 16 9.38 -4.43 7.57
C LEU A 16 9.75 -5.87 7.21
N ASP A 17 10.76 -6.42 7.87
CA ASP A 17 11.15 -7.83 7.74
C ASP A 17 10.06 -8.78 8.24
N ARG A 18 9.39 -8.45 9.35
CA ARG A 18 8.24 -9.22 9.85
C ARG A 18 7.11 -9.24 8.83
N ILE A 19 6.73 -8.09 8.31
CA ILE A 19 5.69 -7.94 7.28
C ILE A 19 6.06 -8.71 6.01
N GLN A 20 7.33 -8.68 5.60
CA GLN A 20 7.80 -9.42 4.44
C GLN A 20 7.76 -10.94 4.67
N ARG A 21 8.15 -11.42 5.86
CA ARG A 21 8.03 -12.85 6.24
C ARG A 21 6.57 -13.29 6.28
N ASP A 22 5.66 -12.48 6.83
CA ASP A 22 4.22 -12.75 6.81
C ASP A 22 3.69 -12.88 5.39
N ARG A 23 4.08 -11.97 4.50
CA ARG A 23 3.69 -12.01 3.08
C ARG A 23 4.08 -13.33 2.40
N VAL A 24 5.30 -13.81 2.62
CA VAL A 24 5.80 -15.07 2.07
C VAL A 24 5.07 -16.27 2.69
N ARG A 25 4.94 -16.30 4.03
CA ARG A 25 4.19 -17.36 4.74
C ARG A 25 2.76 -17.46 4.21
N ARG A 26 2.06 -16.34 4.17
CA ARG A 26 0.70 -16.21 3.67
C ARG A 26 0.56 -16.71 2.23
N ALA A 27 1.48 -16.33 1.35
CA ALA A 27 1.45 -16.76 -0.05
C ALA A 27 1.59 -18.29 -0.17
N ARG A 28 2.46 -18.93 0.62
CA ARG A 28 2.58 -20.40 0.65
C ARG A 28 1.26 -21.05 1.09
N GLN A 29 0.67 -20.55 2.19
CA GLN A 29 -0.62 -21.06 2.67
C GLN A 29 -1.72 -20.92 1.61
N MET A 30 -1.76 -19.82 0.88
CA MET A 30 -2.74 -19.64 -0.20
C MET A 30 -2.49 -20.61 -1.36
N VAL A 31 -1.24 -20.86 -1.74
CA VAL A 31 -0.89 -21.84 -2.77
C VAL A 31 -1.32 -23.24 -2.32
N ASP A 32 -0.98 -23.65 -1.10
CA ASP A 32 -1.36 -24.96 -0.54
C ASP A 32 -2.89 -25.16 -0.56
N LEU A 33 -3.66 -24.13 -0.18
CA LEU A 33 -5.12 -24.14 -0.20
C LEU A 33 -5.69 -24.27 -1.63
N ILE A 34 -5.09 -23.54 -2.59
CA ILE A 34 -5.51 -23.59 -3.99
C ILE A 34 -5.24 -24.98 -4.59
N GLU A 35 -4.05 -25.54 -4.34
CA GLU A 35 -3.69 -26.87 -4.82
C GLU A 35 -4.61 -27.94 -4.23
N ALA A 36 -4.95 -27.81 -2.94
CA ALA A 36 -5.92 -28.71 -2.28
C ALA A 36 -7.34 -28.57 -2.86
N GLU A 37 -7.79 -27.36 -3.14
CA GLU A 37 -9.14 -27.06 -3.67
C GLU A 37 -9.28 -27.49 -5.13
N THR A 38 -8.25 -27.27 -5.95
CA THR A 38 -8.32 -27.49 -7.40
C THR A 38 -7.77 -28.84 -7.84
N GLY A 39 -6.96 -29.48 -7.02
CA GLY A 39 -6.21 -30.69 -7.39
C GLY A 39 -5.07 -30.43 -8.39
N VAL A 40 -4.71 -29.15 -8.62
CA VAL A 40 -3.71 -28.73 -9.62
C VAL A 40 -2.52 -28.11 -8.91
N SER A 41 -1.31 -28.60 -9.21
CA SER A 41 -0.08 -27.99 -8.70
C SER A 41 0.28 -26.72 -9.47
N LEU A 42 0.70 -25.68 -8.74
CA LEU A 42 1.03 -24.39 -9.32
C LEU A 42 2.56 -24.25 -9.51
N ASP A 43 2.98 -23.89 -10.73
CA ASP A 43 4.37 -23.53 -11.01
C ASP A 43 4.63 -22.08 -10.55
N LEU A 44 4.89 -21.90 -9.25
CA LEU A 44 5.08 -20.59 -8.65
C LEU A 44 6.17 -20.62 -7.58
N SER A 45 7.25 -19.86 -7.81
CA SER A 45 8.26 -19.60 -6.78
C SER A 45 7.76 -18.57 -5.78
N VAL A 46 7.58 -18.99 -4.52
CA VAL A 46 7.15 -18.11 -3.44
C VAL A 46 8.33 -17.52 -2.71
N GLY A 47 8.54 -16.22 -2.85
CA GLY A 47 9.67 -15.45 -2.28
C GLY A 47 9.32 -14.00 -1.97
N PRO A 48 10.32 -13.17 -1.63
CA PRO A 48 10.13 -11.74 -1.41
C PRO A 48 9.39 -11.05 -2.58
N GLY A 49 8.50 -10.11 -2.26
CA GLY A 49 7.72 -9.40 -3.28
C GLY A 49 6.47 -10.13 -3.77
N ILE A 50 6.26 -11.39 -3.39
CA ILE A 50 5.07 -12.17 -3.78
C ILE A 50 3.77 -11.48 -3.35
N GLY A 51 2.75 -11.55 -4.19
CA GLY A 51 1.41 -11.05 -3.90
C GLY A 51 0.32 -11.82 -4.62
N ARG A 52 -0.94 -11.58 -4.26
CA ARG A 52 -2.10 -12.22 -4.90
C ARG A 52 -2.11 -12.14 -6.44
N PRO A 53 -1.66 -11.05 -7.09
CA PRO A 53 -1.56 -11.01 -8.56
C PRO A 53 -0.67 -12.10 -9.16
N HIS A 54 0.44 -12.43 -8.49
CA HIS A 54 1.33 -13.50 -8.93
C HIS A 54 0.66 -14.87 -8.80
N ILE A 55 -0.06 -15.10 -7.69
CA ILE A 55 -0.81 -16.33 -7.44
C ILE A 55 -1.94 -16.48 -8.48
N ALA A 56 -2.73 -15.42 -8.71
CA ALA A 56 -3.80 -15.44 -9.69
C ALA A 56 -3.30 -15.72 -11.11
N ARG A 57 -2.12 -15.21 -11.47
CA ARG A 57 -1.49 -15.50 -12.75
C ARG A 57 -1.06 -16.96 -12.86
N ALA A 58 -0.43 -17.51 -11.83
CA ALA A 58 -0.04 -18.92 -11.80
C ALA A 58 -1.25 -19.85 -11.89
N VAL A 59 -2.38 -19.50 -11.25
CA VAL A 59 -3.64 -20.22 -11.41
C VAL A 59 -4.14 -20.19 -12.87
N ALA A 60 -4.15 -19.00 -13.49
CA ALA A 60 -4.63 -18.82 -14.86
C ALA A 60 -3.73 -19.52 -15.91
N GLU A 61 -2.44 -19.69 -15.60
CA GLU A 61 -1.47 -20.39 -16.46
C GLU A 61 -1.43 -21.91 -16.22
N SER A 62 -2.11 -22.39 -15.17
CA SER A 62 -2.22 -23.81 -14.83
C SER A 62 -3.37 -24.52 -15.57
N SER A 63 -3.58 -25.79 -15.28
CA SER A 63 -4.75 -26.56 -15.76
C SER A 63 -6.02 -26.36 -14.92
N ALA A 64 -6.00 -25.48 -13.91
CA ALA A 64 -7.17 -25.16 -13.11
C ALA A 64 -8.23 -24.42 -13.95
N PRO A 65 -9.54 -24.63 -13.69
CA PRO A 65 -10.61 -24.07 -14.52
C PRO A 65 -10.90 -22.59 -14.19
N TYR A 66 -9.87 -21.78 -13.97
CA TYR A 66 -9.98 -20.37 -13.60
C TYR A 66 -9.02 -19.52 -14.44
N ASP A 67 -9.53 -18.44 -15.00
CA ASP A 67 -8.72 -17.33 -15.49
C ASP A 67 -8.27 -16.42 -14.33
N TYR A 68 -7.53 -15.37 -14.64
CA TYR A 68 -7.03 -14.42 -13.65
C TYR A 68 -8.16 -13.79 -12.80
N ALA A 69 -9.24 -13.35 -13.45
CA ALA A 69 -10.39 -12.75 -12.75
C ALA A 69 -11.15 -13.79 -11.91
N GLY A 70 -11.29 -15.00 -12.43
CA GLY A 70 -11.89 -16.13 -11.71
C GLY A 70 -11.09 -16.54 -10.47
N ALA A 71 -9.77 -16.54 -10.55
CA ALA A 71 -8.90 -16.77 -9.40
C ALA A 71 -9.16 -15.76 -8.28
N PHE A 72 -9.22 -14.46 -8.62
CA PHE A 72 -9.57 -13.42 -7.63
C PHE A 72 -11.00 -13.56 -7.11
N GLY A 73 -11.98 -13.74 -7.99
CA GLY A 73 -13.39 -13.74 -7.58
C GLY A 73 -13.82 -14.99 -6.80
N ARG A 74 -13.17 -16.14 -7.02
CA ARG A 74 -13.65 -17.44 -6.51
C ARG A 74 -12.69 -18.13 -5.54
N LEU A 75 -11.37 -17.84 -5.60
CA LEU A 75 -10.39 -18.53 -4.75
C LEU A 75 -9.74 -17.61 -3.71
N ILE A 76 -9.15 -16.49 -4.14
CA ILE A 76 -8.27 -15.65 -3.33
C ILE A 76 -8.78 -14.23 -3.06
N GLY A 77 -10.03 -13.93 -3.43
CA GLY A 77 -10.71 -12.71 -3.00
C GLY A 77 -10.94 -12.71 -1.49
N GLY A 78 -11.35 -11.57 -0.93
CA GLY A 78 -11.47 -11.42 0.54
C GLY A 78 -12.38 -12.42 1.24
N GLU A 79 -13.33 -13.03 0.50
CA GLU A 79 -14.26 -14.08 0.99
C GLU A 79 -14.01 -15.43 0.32
N GLY A 80 -12.95 -15.56 -0.47
CA GLY A 80 -12.63 -16.80 -1.16
C GLY A 80 -12.10 -17.88 -0.22
N PRO A 81 -12.33 -19.19 -0.53
CA PRO A 81 -11.95 -20.30 0.34
C PRO A 81 -10.45 -20.43 0.53
N CYS A 82 -9.64 -19.91 -0.40
CA CYS A 82 -8.18 -19.93 -0.33
C CYS A 82 -7.60 -18.57 0.14
N TYR A 83 -8.43 -17.66 0.65
CA TYR A 83 -7.97 -16.40 1.16
C TYR A 83 -7.34 -16.56 2.55
N VAL A 84 -6.15 -16.03 2.71
CA VAL A 84 -5.47 -15.90 4.01
C VAL A 84 -5.29 -14.41 4.32
N PRO A 85 -5.76 -13.90 5.47
CA PRO A 85 -5.60 -12.50 5.85
C PRO A 85 -4.12 -12.14 6.08
N ARG A 86 -3.81 -10.85 6.06
CA ARG A 86 -2.49 -10.33 6.44
C ARG A 86 -2.44 -10.09 7.95
N GLU A 87 -1.30 -10.35 8.54
CA GLU A 87 -0.92 -9.86 9.86
C GLU A 87 -0.17 -8.53 9.68
N ILE A 88 -0.93 -7.43 9.59
CA ILE A 88 -0.37 -6.08 9.44
C ILE A 88 -0.24 -5.40 10.80
N THR A 89 0.71 -4.48 10.88
CA THR A 89 0.88 -3.57 12.02
C THR A 89 -0.35 -2.67 12.14
N ASP A 90 -0.80 -2.41 13.35
CA ASP A 90 -1.83 -1.40 13.58
C ASP A 90 -1.34 0.01 13.21
N ALA A 91 -2.29 0.93 13.04
CA ALA A 91 -1.97 2.26 12.54
C ALA A 91 -1.09 3.05 13.53
N GLU A 92 -1.36 2.97 14.83
CA GLU A 92 -0.63 3.70 15.88
C GLU A 92 0.84 3.27 15.90
N THR A 93 1.11 1.96 15.97
CA THR A 93 2.46 1.40 15.91
C THR A 93 3.17 1.76 14.59
N GLY A 94 2.46 1.66 13.47
CA GLY A 94 3.01 2.00 12.16
C GLY A 94 3.39 3.48 12.03
N ILE A 95 2.58 4.38 12.57
CA ILE A 95 2.86 5.83 12.61
C ILE A 95 4.09 6.09 13.49
N ALA A 96 4.16 5.51 14.69
CA ALA A 96 5.29 5.68 15.60
C ALA A 96 6.61 5.27 14.94
N LEU A 97 6.68 4.06 14.34
CA LEU A 97 7.88 3.57 13.66
C LEU A 97 8.31 4.47 12.48
N LEU A 98 7.35 4.96 11.70
CA LEU A 98 7.65 5.85 10.58
C LEU A 98 8.12 7.23 11.05
N ARG A 99 7.53 7.79 12.11
CA ARG A 99 7.94 9.09 12.67
C ARG A 99 9.36 9.07 13.22
N GLU A 100 9.79 7.95 13.78
CA GLU A 100 11.16 7.77 14.25
C GLU A 100 12.18 7.61 13.12
N SER A 101 11.73 7.22 11.93
CA SER A 101 12.59 6.82 10.82
C SER A 101 12.50 7.74 9.59
N CYS A 102 11.55 8.66 9.55
CA CYS A 102 11.28 9.48 8.37
C CYS A 102 11.21 10.96 8.72
N GLY A 103 11.60 11.81 7.78
CA GLY A 103 11.45 13.25 7.92
C GLY A 103 10.00 13.73 7.80
N LEU A 104 9.13 12.91 7.18
CA LEU A 104 7.73 13.23 6.95
C LEU A 104 6.90 11.97 6.75
N VAL A 105 5.72 11.89 7.38
CA VAL A 105 4.78 10.76 7.25
C VAL A 105 3.46 11.24 6.65
N SER A 106 2.99 10.58 5.60
CA SER A 106 1.79 10.96 4.85
C SER A 106 0.76 9.82 4.77
N LEU A 107 -0.52 10.18 4.79
CA LEU A 107 -1.60 9.25 4.45
C LEU A 107 -1.62 9.04 2.93
N ALA A 108 -1.50 7.79 2.49
CA ALA A 108 -1.55 7.41 1.09
C ALA A 108 -2.99 7.33 0.57
N HIS A 109 -3.24 7.81 -0.67
CA HIS A 109 -4.46 7.60 -1.48
C HIS A 109 -5.77 7.47 -0.65
N PRO A 110 -6.19 8.52 0.09
CA PRO A 110 -7.26 8.45 1.11
C PRO A 110 -8.59 7.91 0.56
N PHE A 111 -8.95 8.18 -0.69
CA PHE A 111 -10.20 7.68 -1.28
C PHE A 111 -10.17 6.20 -1.74
N ARG A 112 -9.06 5.48 -1.52
CA ARG A 112 -9.01 4.02 -1.71
C ARG A 112 -9.41 3.24 -0.46
N TYR A 113 -9.57 3.89 0.67
CA TYR A 113 -10.11 3.24 1.87
C TYR A 113 -11.62 3.05 1.75
N ARG A 114 -12.13 2.04 2.45
CA ARG A 114 -13.58 1.76 2.48
C ARG A 114 -14.37 2.92 3.11
N ASP A 115 -13.75 3.58 4.08
CA ASP A 115 -14.25 4.76 4.75
C ASP A 115 -13.16 5.86 4.70
N PRO A 116 -13.23 6.73 3.69
CA PRO A 116 -12.25 7.81 3.52
C PRO A 116 -12.28 8.83 4.66
N GLU A 117 -13.44 9.11 5.25
CA GLU A 117 -13.56 10.07 6.34
C GLU A 117 -12.84 9.55 7.58
N ALA A 118 -13.08 8.29 7.97
CA ALA A 118 -12.36 7.65 9.06
C ALA A 118 -10.84 7.55 8.80
N ALA A 119 -10.43 7.33 7.55
CA ALA A 119 -9.01 7.34 7.18
C ALA A 119 -8.39 8.73 7.33
N LEU A 120 -9.12 9.80 6.98
CA LEU A 120 -8.65 11.18 7.11
C LEU A 120 -8.54 11.64 8.58
N GLU A 121 -9.29 11.07 9.52
CA GLU A 121 -9.11 11.37 10.94
C GLU A 121 -7.69 10.98 11.46
N ILE A 122 -7.05 9.96 10.88
CA ILE A 122 -5.68 9.54 11.22
C ILE A 122 -4.68 10.66 10.92
N CYS A 123 -5.02 11.57 10.01
CA CYS A 123 -4.19 12.72 9.64
C CYS A 123 -3.89 13.67 10.82
N ALA A 124 -4.66 13.63 11.90
CA ALA A 124 -4.35 14.34 13.14
C ALA A 124 -2.96 13.97 13.73
N GLU A 125 -2.45 12.80 13.37
CA GLU A 125 -1.15 12.29 13.82
C GLU A 125 -0.09 12.26 12.71
N LEU A 126 -0.38 12.87 11.54
CA LEU A 126 0.51 12.84 10.38
C LEU A 126 1.00 14.23 10.00
N ASP A 127 2.02 14.29 9.16
CA ASP A 127 2.60 15.53 8.65
C ASP A 127 2.01 15.92 7.29
N ALA A 128 1.41 14.94 6.59
CA ALA A 128 1.00 15.12 5.21
C ALA A 128 -0.15 14.17 4.81
N VAL A 129 -0.78 14.46 3.68
CA VAL A 129 -1.77 13.61 3.03
C VAL A 129 -1.56 13.62 1.52
N GLU A 130 -1.75 12.47 0.88
CA GLU A 130 -1.65 12.37 -0.58
C GLU A 130 -2.88 13.01 -1.23
N ARG A 131 -2.68 14.26 -1.66
CA ARG A 131 -3.67 15.10 -2.33
C ARG A 131 -3.75 14.80 -3.83
N TYR A 132 -2.59 14.52 -4.44
CA TYR A 132 -2.45 14.33 -5.87
C TYR A 132 -2.21 12.85 -6.17
N TYR A 133 -3.30 12.14 -6.45
CA TYR A 133 -3.30 10.72 -6.78
C TYR A 133 -4.15 10.45 -8.04
N ALA A 134 -3.71 9.55 -8.91
CA ALA A 134 -4.42 9.17 -10.12
C ALA A 134 -5.53 8.15 -9.82
N TYR A 135 -6.69 8.62 -9.37
CA TYR A 135 -7.88 7.78 -9.22
C TYR A 135 -8.46 7.40 -10.59
N ASP A 136 -9.04 6.20 -10.70
CA ASP A 136 -9.64 5.68 -11.95
C ASP A 136 -10.93 6.44 -12.36
N HIS A 137 -11.45 7.28 -11.47
CA HIS A 137 -12.66 8.09 -11.67
C HIS A 137 -12.52 9.44 -10.97
N PRO A 138 -13.29 10.46 -11.38
CA PRO A 138 -13.29 11.76 -10.72
C PRO A 138 -13.67 11.64 -9.25
N MET A 139 -12.85 12.24 -8.37
CA MET A 139 -13.08 12.32 -6.94
C MET A 139 -13.29 13.77 -6.53
N ASP A 140 -14.17 13.98 -5.55
CA ASP A 140 -14.29 15.28 -4.90
C ASP A 140 -13.08 15.48 -3.98
N PRO A 141 -12.23 16.48 -4.21
CA PRO A 141 -11.06 16.73 -3.35
C PRO A 141 -11.41 17.39 -2.00
N ALA A 142 -12.61 17.91 -1.84
CA ALA A 142 -12.99 18.72 -0.69
C ALA A 142 -12.70 18.07 0.68
N PRO A 143 -12.92 16.75 0.91
CA PRO A 143 -12.57 16.12 2.18
C PRO A 143 -11.07 16.18 2.48
N VAL A 144 -10.20 16.00 1.47
CA VAL A 144 -8.74 16.07 1.63
C VAL A 144 -8.28 17.50 1.86
N GLU A 145 -8.85 18.48 1.12
CA GLU A 145 -8.56 19.90 1.33
C GLU A 145 -8.94 20.33 2.75
N HIS A 146 -10.10 19.88 3.23
CA HIS A 146 -10.54 20.17 4.61
C HIS A 146 -9.58 19.53 5.65
N ALA A 147 -9.11 18.31 5.42
CA ALA A 147 -8.13 17.68 6.31
C ALA A 147 -6.79 18.44 6.32
N ILE A 148 -6.33 18.92 5.15
CA ILE A 148 -5.12 19.75 5.02
C ILE A 148 -5.26 21.01 5.86
N GLU A 149 -6.39 21.72 5.74
CA GLU A 149 -6.64 22.95 6.51
C GLU A 149 -6.79 22.66 8.02
N ARG A 150 -7.54 21.62 8.37
CA ARG A 150 -7.86 21.28 9.77
C ARG A 150 -6.63 20.86 10.57
N TYR A 151 -5.71 20.10 9.95
CA TYR A 151 -4.57 19.50 10.63
C TYR A 151 -3.22 20.11 10.22
N ASP A 152 -3.23 21.21 9.44
CA ASP A 152 -2.05 21.90 8.92
C ASP A 152 -1.07 20.94 8.19
N LEU A 153 -1.62 20.12 7.29
CA LEU A 153 -0.85 19.09 6.58
C LEU A 153 -0.17 19.64 5.33
N LEU A 154 0.91 18.97 4.92
CA LEU A 154 1.47 19.15 3.60
C LEU A 154 0.73 18.29 2.57
N PRO A 155 0.40 18.82 1.38
CA PRO A 155 -0.06 17.99 0.29
C PRO A 155 1.11 17.16 -0.26
N THR A 156 0.90 15.88 -0.49
CA THR A 156 1.83 15.01 -1.21
C THR A 156 1.14 14.41 -2.44
N GLY A 157 1.90 13.69 -3.24
CA GLY A 157 1.35 13.03 -4.42
C GLY A 157 2.36 12.16 -5.15
N GLY A 158 1.82 11.27 -5.95
CA GLY A 158 2.61 10.34 -6.73
C GLY A 158 1.77 9.49 -7.67
N SER A 159 2.45 8.79 -8.57
CA SER A 159 1.80 7.96 -9.59
C SER A 159 1.24 6.64 -9.03
N ASP A 160 1.71 6.19 -7.87
CA ASP A 160 1.47 4.83 -7.34
C ASP A 160 1.60 3.76 -8.45
N ALA A 161 2.67 3.89 -9.24
CA ALA A 161 2.84 3.14 -10.46
C ALA A 161 3.09 1.65 -10.20
N HIS A 162 2.28 0.81 -10.84
CA HIS A 162 2.41 -0.64 -10.84
C HIS A 162 2.92 -1.17 -12.20
N ASP A 163 3.26 -0.25 -13.11
CA ASP A 163 3.82 -0.51 -14.43
C ASP A 163 4.92 0.54 -14.77
N GLN A 164 5.21 0.76 -16.04
CA GLN A 164 6.23 1.71 -16.50
C GLN A 164 5.70 3.16 -16.68
N ARG A 165 4.47 3.45 -16.28
CA ARG A 165 3.85 4.77 -16.43
C ARG A 165 4.04 5.58 -15.15
N LEU A 166 5.03 6.47 -15.17
CA LEU A 166 5.31 7.44 -14.11
C LEU A 166 4.76 8.83 -14.47
N GLY A 167 4.63 9.71 -13.48
CA GLY A 167 4.28 11.11 -13.67
C GLY A 167 2.81 11.37 -14.06
N VAL A 168 1.90 10.40 -13.81
CA VAL A 168 0.46 10.58 -14.07
C VAL A 168 -0.23 11.41 -12.97
N ALA A 169 0.38 11.51 -11.81
CA ALA A 169 0.02 12.43 -10.73
C ALA A 169 1.28 12.85 -9.99
N GLY A 170 1.26 14.01 -9.37
CA GLY A 170 2.38 14.56 -8.61
C GLY A 170 2.12 15.98 -8.17
N LEU A 171 3.05 16.53 -7.40
CA LEU A 171 3.04 17.90 -6.89
C LEU A 171 3.37 18.92 -7.99
N ASP A 172 2.84 20.10 -7.88
CA ASP A 172 3.38 21.25 -8.57
C ASP A 172 4.66 21.77 -7.88
N SER A 173 5.31 22.79 -8.47
CA SER A 173 6.57 23.30 -7.94
C SER A 173 6.43 23.94 -6.56
N ALA A 174 5.31 24.61 -6.27
CA ALA A 174 5.10 25.30 -5.00
C ALA A 174 4.88 24.29 -3.86
N ASP A 175 4.07 23.27 -4.08
CA ASP A 175 3.86 22.21 -3.09
C ASP A 175 5.12 21.35 -2.91
N TRP A 176 5.87 21.11 -4.01
CA TRP A 176 7.15 20.43 -3.91
C TRP A 176 8.15 21.18 -3.03
N GLU A 177 8.29 22.51 -3.20
CA GLU A 177 9.18 23.32 -2.36
C GLU A 177 8.82 23.24 -0.87
N ARG A 178 7.54 23.22 -0.55
CA ARG A 178 7.03 23.05 0.83
C ARG A 178 7.42 21.67 1.40
N VAL A 179 7.18 20.61 0.65
CA VAL A 179 7.53 19.24 1.05
C VAL A 179 9.06 19.10 1.17
N ALA A 180 9.79 19.53 0.14
CA ALA A 180 11.25 19.44 0.11
C ALA A 180 11.90 20.14 1.30
N SER A 181 11.39 21.31 1.72
CA SER A 181 11.92 22.06 2.88
C SER A 181 11.83 21.31 4.21
N ARG A 182 11.01 20.28 4.29
CA ARG A 182 10.82 19.44 5.49
C ARG A 182 11.62 18.14 5.43
N LEU A 183 12.24 17.84 4.30
CA LEU A 183 13.02 16.61 4.14
C LEU A 183 14.48 16.80 4.56
N PRO A 184 15.11 15.80 5.20
CA PRO A 184 16.52 15.85 5.55
C PRO A 184 17.39 16.08 4.30
N GLY A 185 18.32 17.03 4.36
CA GLY A 185 19.27 17.31 3.29
C GLY A 185 18.74 18.17 2.12
N ALA A 186 17.59 18.81 2.27
CA ALA A 186 17.04 19.75 1.28
C ALA A 186 17.82 21.08 1.18
N GLU A 187 18.78 21.34 2.07
CA GLU A 187 19.71 22.48 1.99
C GLU A 187 20.84 22.17 0.98
N ARG A 188 20.53 22.25 -0.33
CA ARG A 188 21.58 22.36 -1.36
C ARG A 188 21.18 23.32 -2.46
#